data_0ce22044140855faa3e05d9a3f055618
#
_entry.id   0ce22044140855faa3e05d9a3f055618
#
_cell.length_a   1.000
_cell.length_b   1.000
_cell.length_c   1.000
_cell.angle_alpha   90.00
_cell.angle_beta   90.00
_cell.angle_gamma   90.00
#
_symmetry.space_group_name_H-M   'P 1'
#
loop_
_entity.id
_entity.type
_entity.pdbx_description
1 polymer ?
#
loop_
_entity_poly.entity_id
_entity_poly.type
_entity_poly.pdbx_seq_one_letter_code
_entity_poly.pdbx_strand_id
1 'polypeptide(L)'
;MRLTSFFSALIFSASYLGLLIFNKYPAKVFPGDVGTLPIGAFLAVLAVVYKEYIPFLVIMMPYVIDASLKYLSAGVMSRDEHKPTTLKEDGKLYYIGGYLSLPRLILKYKPMREPHLVTVLWIIGIFFGIVGILISLIA
;
A
#
# COMPACT_ATOMS: atom_id res chain seq x y z
N MET A 1 -7.23 -20.96 18.56
CA MET A 1 -6.88 -19.59 18.18
C MET A 1 -6.24 -19.47 16.79
N ARG A 2 -5.16 -20.19 16.47
CA ARG A 2 -4.49 -20.08 15.14
C ARG A 2 -5.41 -20.43 13.95
N LEU A 3 -6.30 -21.40 14.09
CA LEU A 3 -7.20 -21.81 13.02
C LEU A 3 -8.26 -20.72 12.71
N THR A 4 -8.79 -20.07 13.73
CA THR A 4 -9.79 -19.01 13.60
C THR A 4 -9.17 -17.77 12.91
N SER A 5 -7.92 -17.40 13.29
CA SER A 5 -7.21 -16.30 12.62
C SER A 5 -6.96 -16.58 11.15
N PHE A 6 -6.57 -17.82 10.84
CA PHE A 6 -6.34 -18.23 9.46
C PHE A 6 -7.60 -18.11 8.61
N PHE A 7 -8.74 -18.62 9.08
CA PHE A 7 -10.00 -18.52 8.33
C PHE A 7 -10.47 -17.07 8.20
N SER A 8 -10.36 -16.26 9.25
CA SER A 8 -10.71 -14.83 9.17
C SER A 8 -9.86 -14.09 8.14
N ALA A 9 -8.55 -14.32 8.16
CA ALA A 9 -7.64 -13.73 7.18
C ALA A 9 -7.91 -14.24 5.75
N LEU A 10 -8.23 -15.53 5.59
CA LEU A 10 -8.55 -16.13 4.29
C LEU A 10 -9.82 -15.52 3.68
N ILE A 11 -10.90 -15.42 4.45
CA ILE A 11 -12.19 -14.84 4.01
C ILE A 11 -11.98 -13.38 3.61
N PHE A 12 -11.27 -12.62 4.43
CA PHE A 12 -10.98 -11.22 4.16
C PHE A 12 -10.14 -11.06 2.90
N SER A 13 -9.06 -11.84 2.76
CA SER A 13 -8.20 -11.83 1.58
C SER A 13 -8.96 -12.22 0.31
N ALA A 14 -9.84 -13.21 0.37
CA ALA A 14 -10.68 -13.63 -0.75
C ALA A 14 -11.60 -12.50 -1.22
N SER A 15 -12.18 -11.72 -0.29
CA SER A 15 -13.01 -10.56 -0.61
C SER A 15 -12.23 -9.49 -1.38
N TYR A 16 -10.99 -9.21 -0.96
CA TYR A 16 -10.13 -8.24 -1.65
C TYR A 16 -9.55 -8.76 -2.96
N LEU A 17 -9.33 -10.07 -3.10
CA LEU A 17 -9.00 -10.67 -4.39
C LEU A 17 -10.14 -10.50 -5.40
N GLY A 18 -11.39 -10.58 -4.95
CA GLY A 18 -12.56 -10.24 -5.77
C GLY A 18 -12.53 -8.78 -6.23
N LEU A 19 -12.24 -7.85 -5.34
CA LEU A 19 -12.09 -6.43 -5.69
C LEU A 19 -10.92 -6.20 -6.67
N LEU A 20 -9.81 -6.92 -6.51
CA LEU A 20 -8.63 -6.81 -7.37
C LEU A 20 -8.94 -7.11 -8.84
N ILE A 21 -9.89 -7.99 -9.13
CA ILE A 21 -10.32 -8.30 -10.50
C ILE A 21 -10.80 -7.03 -11.23
N PHE A 22 -11.46 -6.12 -10.51
CA PHE A 22 -11.98 -4.87 -11.06
C PHE A 22 -10.99 -3.70 -10.92
N ASN A 23 -10.08 -3.77 -9.96
CA ASN A 23 -9.11 -2.69 -9.68
C ASN A 23 -7.78 -2.86 -10.43
N LYS A 24 -7.45 -4.08 -10.89
CA LYS A 24 -6.22 -4.30 -11.68
C LYS A 24 -6.23 -3.48 -12.98
N TYR A 25 -5.04 -3.13 -13.45
CA TYR A 25 -4.85 -2.36 -14.69
C TYR A 25 -5.41 -3.08 -15.94
N PRO A 26 -6.18 -2.39 -16.83
CA PRO A 26 -6.74 -1.06 -16.64
C PRO A 26 -7.90 -1.09 -15.62
N ALA A 27 -7.81 -0.23 -14.59
CA ALA A 27 -8.75 -0.26 -13.48
C ALA A 27 -10.16 0.17 -13.93
N LYS A 28 -11.16 -0.65 -13.56
CA LYS A 28 -12.58 -0.36 -13.80
C LYS A 28 -13.25 0.28 -12.58
N VAL A 29 -12.74 0.01 -11.39
CA VAL A 29 -13.26 0.50 -10.12
C VAL A 29 -12.10 0.89 -9.22
N PHE A 30 -12.23 2.04 -8.54
CA PHE A 30 -11.31 2.47 -7.50
C PHE A 30 -11.94 2.26 -6.13
N PRO A 31 -11.25 1.59 -5.20
CA PRO A 31 -11.82 1.25 -3.88
C PRO A 31 -12.10 2.47 -3.01
N GLY A 32 -11.38 3.59 -3.20
CA GLY A 32 -11.49 4.76 -2.33
C GLY A 32 -11.26 4.43 -0.86
N ASP A 33 -11.65 5.34 0.02
CA ASP A 33 -11.51 5.15 1.46
C ASP A 33 -12.40 4.02 1.99
N VAL A 34 -13.56 3.81 1.37
CA VAL A 34 -14.49 2.71 1.71
C VAL A 34 -13.84 1.34 1.52
N GLY A 35 -12.93 1.20 0.56
CA GLY A 35 -12.20 -0.04 0.34
C GLY A 35 -10.89 -0.13 1.12
N THR A 36 -10.19 0.99 1.35
CA THR A 36 -8.84 0.97 1.95
C THR A 36 -8.86 1.01 3.48
N LEU A 37 -9.77 1.78 4.10
CA LEU A 37 -9.87 1.87 5.56
C LEU A 37 -10.20 0.53 6.24
N PRO A 38 -11.14 -0.31 5.71
CA PRO A 38 -11.41 -1.61 6.30
C PRO A 38 -10.20 -2.55 6.31
N ILE A 39 -9.27 -2.45 5.33
CA ILE A 39 -8.03 -3.23 5.32
C ILE A 39 -7.19 -2.91 6.55
N GLY A 40 -6.91 -1.63 6.78
CA GLY A 40 -6.12 -1.19 7.92
C GLY A 40 -6.77 -1.56 9.26
N ALA A 41 -8.08 -1.33 9.39
CA ALA A 41 -8.84 -1.67 10.59
C ALA A 41 -8.81 -3.18 10.88
N PHE A 42 -9.02 -4.02 9.86
CA PHE A 42 -9.00 -5.47 10.01
C PHE A 42 -7.63 -5.99 10.44
N LEU A 43 -6.55 -5.52 9.79
CA LEU A 43 -5.19 -5.89 10.14
C LEU A 43 -4.84 -5.47 11.57
N ALA A 44 -5.25 -4.26 11.99
CA ALA A 44 -5.04 -3.78 13.35
C ALA A 44 -5.79 -4.64 14.39
N VAL A 45 -7.04 -5.02 14.11
CA VAL A 45 -7.81 -5.91 14.97
C VAL A 45 -7.12 -7.28 15.11
N LEU A 46 -6.67 -7.86 13.99
CA LEU A 46 -5.92 -9.13 14.04
C LEU A 46 -4.65 -9.00 14.88
N ALA A 47 -3.88 -7.92 14.71
CA ALA A 47 -2.66 -7.68 15.47
C ALA A 47 -2.91 -7.61 16.98
N VAL A 48 -4.01 -6.96 17.39
CA VAL A 48 -4.39 -6.85 18.81
C VAL A 48 -4.89 -8.18 19.35
N VAL A 49 -5.81 -8.84 18.65
CA VAL A 49 -6.44 -10.10 19.10
C VAL A 49 -5.42 -11.23 19.23
N TYR A 50 -4.47 -11.31 18.31
CA TYR A 50 -3.47 -12.38 18.28
C TYR A 50 -2.11 -11.97 18.87
N LYS A 51 -2.00 -10.72 19.36
CA LYS A 51 -0.76 -10.13 19.94
C LYS A 51 0.41 -10.07 18.96
N GLU A 52 0.14 -10.01 17.66
CA GLU A 52 1.11 -9.96 16.57
C GLU A 52 1.52 -8.50 16.24
N TYR A 53 1.93 -7.74 17.26
CA TYR A 53 2.20 -6.30 17.10
C TYR A 53 3.42 -6.02 16.23
N ILE A 54 4.52 -6.76 16.43
CA ILE A 54 5.76 -6.54 15.69
C ILE A 54 5.60 -6.93 14.21
N PRO A 55 5.07 -8.11 13.86
CA PRO A 55 4.75 -8.44 12.47
C PRO A 55 3.83 -7.42 11.80
N PHE A 56 2.81 -6.95 12.51
CA PHE A 56 1.90 -5.91 12.00
C PHE A 56 2.65 -4.62 11.66
N LEU A 57 3.49 -4.11 12.57
CA LEU A 57 4.27 -2.89 12.33
C LEU A 57 5.21 -3.04 11.13
N VAL A 58 5.81 -4.20 10.96
CA VAL A 58 6.69 -4.49 9.81
C VAL A 58 5.90 -4.49 8.51
N ILE A 59 4.75 -5.15 8.46
CA ILE A 59 3.87 -5.18 7.27
C ILE A 59 3.39 -3.77 6.91
N MET A 60 3.14 -2.92 7.92
CA MET A 60 2.68 -1.54 7.72
C MET A 60 3.81 -0.57 7.34
N MET A 61 5.08 -0.99 7.39
CA MET A 61 6.22 -0.11 7.16
C MET A 61 6.18 0.66 5.83
N PRO A 62 5.81 0.08 4.67
CA PRO A 62 5.68 0.84 3.43
C PRO A 62 4.69 2.00 3.52
N TYR A 63 3.59 1.81 4.24
CA TYR A 63 2.57 2.84 4.45
C TYR A 63 3.04 3.93 5.40
N VAL A 64 3.79 3.56 6.45
CA VAL A 64 4.41 4.51 7.38
C VAL A 64 5.45 5.36 6.65
N ILE A 65 6.27 4.76 5.80
CA ILE A 65 7.24 5.47 4.95
C ILE A 65 6.50 6.43 4.01
N ASP A 66 5.45 6.00 3.33
CA ASP A 66 4.66 6.83 2.43
C ASP A 66 4.04 8.04 3.15
N ALA A 67 3.43 7.80 4.31
CA ALA A 67 2.85 8.85 5.14
C ALA A 67 3.92 9.84 5.65
N SER A 68 5.07 9.33 6.10
CA SER A 68 6.20 10.14 6.57
C SER A 68 6.77 11.01 5.45
N LEU A 69 6.93 10.46 4.25
CA LEU A 69 7.40 11.22 3.08
C LEU A 69 6.43 12.37 2.75
N LYS A 70 5.13 12.11 2.78
CA LYS A 70 4.10 13.14 2.55
C LYS A 70 4.17 14.23 3.60
N TYR A 71 4.19 13.85 4.87
CA TYR A 71 4.23 14.80 5.98
C TYR A 71 5.50 15.68 5.98
N LEU A 72 6.66 15.07 5.77
CA LEU A 72 7.95 15.78 5.75
C LEU A 72 8.12 16.68 4.52
N SER A 73 7.49 16.35 3.39
CA SER A 73 7.64 17.12 2.14
C SER A 73 6.61 18.22 1.96
N ALA A 74 5.46 18.14 2.59
CA ALA A 74 4.35 19.06 2.39
C ALA A 74 3.64 19.50 3.68
N GLY A 75 4.00 18.92 4.83
CA GLY A 75 3.30 19.20 6.11
C GLY A 75 1.85 18.74 6.09
N VAL A 76 0.98 19.44 6.81
CA VAL A 76 -0.46 19.21 6.76
C VAL A 76 -1.01 19.81 5.46
N MET A 77 -1.29 18.95 4.51
CA MET A 77 -1.61 19.31 3.15
C MET A 77 -3.04 19.77 2.94
N SER A 78 -3.22 20.90 2.23
CA SER A 78 -4.50 21.22 1.59
C SER A 78 -4.64 20.45 0.27
N ARG A 79 -5.87 20.04 -0.09
CA ARG A 79 -6.16 19.33 -1.35
C ARG A 79 -5.82 20.14 -2.60
N ASP A 80 -5.77 21.44 -2.50
CA ASP A 80 -5.63 22.36 -3.63
C ASP A 80 -4.19 22.52 -4.14
N GLU A 81 -3.19 22.07 -3.37
CA GLU A 81 -1.78 22.17 -3.73
C GLU A 81 -1.20 20.90 -4.40
N HIS A 82 -2.07 19.96 -4.76
CA HIS A 82 -1.65 18.69 -5.35
C HIS A 82 -1.25 18.86 -6.83
N LYS A 83 0.04 18.80 -7.10
CA LYS A 83 0.52 18.58 -8.48
C LYS A 83 0.44 17.08 -8.78
N PRO A 84 -0.42 16.63 -9.71
CA PRO A 84 -0.46 15.23 -10.09
C PRO A 84 0.83 14.81 -10.80
N THR A 85 1.09 13.50 -10.85
CA THR A 85 2.06 12.95 -11.80
C THR A 85 1.55 13.16 -13.21
N THR A 86 2.45 13.44 -14.17
CA THR A 86 2.07 13.69 -15.56
C THR A 86 2.37 12.46 -16.39
N LEU A 87 1.38 12.03 -17.17
CA LEU A 87 1.54 11.05 -18.22
C LEU A 87 2.02 11.76 -19.48
N LYS A 88 3.19 11.37 -20.02
CA LYS A 88 3.70 11.89 -21.28
C LYS A 88 3.35 11.00 -22.47
N GLU A 89 3.58 11.47 -23.67
CA GLU A 89 3.29 10.76 -24.93
C GLU A 89 4.01 9.41 -25.06
N ASP A 90 5.13 9.23 -24.34
CA ASP A 90 5.86 7.95 -24.25
C ASP A 90 5.16 6.91 -23.36
N GLY A 91 4.00 7.24 -22.80
CA GLY A 91 3.21 6.37 -21.93
C GLY A 91 3.82 6.16 -20.54
N LYS A 92 4.78 7.02 -20.13
CA LYS A 92 5.39 6.96 -18.80
C LYS A 92 4.86 8.06 -17.89
N LEU A 93 4.80 7.73 -16.59
CA LEU A 93 4.50 8.66 -15.52
C LEU A 93 5.78 9.40 -15.10
N TYR A 94 5.68 10.71 -14.96
CA TYR A 94 6.76 11.59 -14.52
C TYR A 94 6.37 12.33 -13.24
N TYR A 95 7.33 12.44 -12.32
CA TYR A 95 7.20 13.32 -11.17
C TYR A 95 7.48 14.76 -11.61
N ILE A 96 6.53 15.67 -11.41
CA ILE A 96 6.63 17.08 -11.83
C ILE A 96 6.77 18.06 -10.66
N GLY A 97 7.01 17.54 -9.45
CA GLY A 97 7.11 18.36 -8.23
C GLY A 97 5.93 18.18 -7.29
N GLY A 98 5.90 18.94 -6.22
CA GLY A 98 4.93 18.80 -5.12
C GLY A 98 5.43 17.82 -4.05
N TYR A 99 4.51 17.36 -3.22
CA TYR A 99 4.84 16.45 -2.11
C TYR A 99 5.43 15.12 -2.59
N LEU A 100 6.28 14.53 -1.76
CA LEU A 100 6.82 13.20 -1.98
C LEU A 100 5.88 12.14 -1.38
N SER A 101 5.69 11.07 -2.11
CA SER A 101 5.06 9.83 -1.66
C SER A 101 5.94 8.67 -2.14
N LEU A 102 5.76 7.48 -1.63
CA LEU A 102 6.55 6.34 -2.06
C LEU A 102 6.52 6.13 -3.59
N PRO A 103 5.34 6.13 -4.27
CA PRO A 103 5.30 6.07 -5.74
C PRO A 103 6.02 7.24 -6.41
N ARG A 104 5.85 8.46 -5.91
CA ARG A 104 6.49 9.65 -6.48
C ARG A 104 7.99 9.67 -6.29
N LEU A 105 8.48 9.13 -5.17
CA LEU A 105 9.90 8.96 -4.93
C LEU A 105 10.52 8.01 -5.98
N ILE A 106 9.86 6.89 -6.27
CA ILE A 106 10.28 5.95 -7.31
C ILE A 106 10.32 6.64 -8.68
N LEU A 107 9.25 7.37 -9.04
CA LEU A 107 9.16 8.09 -10.31
C LEU A 107 10.18 9.24 -10.45
N LYS A 108 10.57 9.86 -9.34
CA LYS A 108 11.62 10.89 -9.31
C LYS A 108 12.97 10.33 -9.77
N TYR A 109 13.28 9.08 -9.37
CA TYR A 109 14.52 8.43 -9.78
C TYR A 109 14.42 7.79 -11.16
N LYS A 110 13.28 7.17 -11.47
CA LYS A 110 13.08 6.46 -12.74
C LYS A 110 11.65 6.60 -13.24
N PRO A 111 11.37 7.45 -14.23
CA PRO A 111 10.08 7.49 -14.89
C PRO A 111 9.73 6.15 -15.52
N MET A 112 8.52 5.65 -15.30
CA MET A 112 8.09 4.34 -15.79
C MET A 112 6.58 4.31 -16.08
N ARG A 113 6.13 3.28 -16.78
CA ARG A 113 4.71 3.05 -17.06
C ARG A 113 4.00 2.62 -15.78
N GLU A 114 2.72 2.94 -15.66
CA GLU A 114 1.89 2.63 -14.49
C GLU A 114 1.97 1.15 -14.07
N PRO A 115 1.84 0.13 -14.96
CA PRO A 115 1.93 -1.26 -14.54
C PRO A 115 3.26 -1.63 -13.89
N HIS A 116 4.37 -1.05 -14.36
CA HIS A 116 5.69 -1.29 -13.77
C HIS A 116 5.80 -0.66 -12.38
N LEU A 117 5.25 0.56 -12.20
CA LEU A 117 5.22 1.20 -10.90
C LEU A 117 4.44 0.37 -9.89
N VAL A 118 3.27 -0.11 -10.29
CA VAL A 118 2.43 -0.99 -9.46
C VAL A 118 3.19 -2.28 -9.10
N THR A 119 3.88 -2.89 -10.05
CA THR A 119 4.70 -4.08 -9.81
C THR A 119 5.80 -3.83 -8.78
N VAL A 120 6.50 -2.69 -8.87
CA VAL A 120 7.52 -2.32 -7.87
C VAL A 120 6.90 -2.16 -6.47
N LEU A 121 5.75 -1.51 -6.36
CA LEU A 121 5.03 -1.36 -5.09
C LEU A 121 4.58 -2.72 -4.52
N TRP A 122 4.14 -3.64 -5.36
CA TRP A 122 3.80 -5.00 -4.96
C TRP A 122 5.02 -5.76 -4.44
N ILE A 123 6.17 -5.65 -5.11
CA ILE A 123 7.42 -6.28 -4.65
C ILE A 123 7.80 -5.76 -3.26
N ILE A 124 7.70 -4.44 -3.04
CA ILE A 124 7.96 -3.84 -1.73
C ILE A 124 6.98 -4.41 -0.69
N GLY A 125 5.69 -4.45 -0.98
CA GLY A 125 4.66 -4.99 -0.08
C GLY A 125 4.89 -6.47 0.24
N ILE A 126 5.21 -7.29 -0.77
CA ILE A 126 5.50 -8.72 -0.60
C ILE A 126 6.75 -8.92 0.27
N PHE A 127 7.81 -8.12 0.05
CA PHE A 127 9.03 -8.18 0.85
C PHE A 127 8.73 -7.95 2.33
N PHE A 128 8.04 -6.87 2.68
CA PHE A 128 7.66 -6.59 4.07
C PHE A 128 6.67 -7.63 4.63
N GLY A 129 5.79 -8.17 3.79
CA GLY A 129 4.91 -9.27 4.15
C GLY A 129 5.68 -10.53 4.54
N ILE A 130 6.67 -10.94 3.74
CA ILE A 130 7.53 -12.08 4.03
C ILE A 130 8.32 -11.86 5.33
N VAL A 131 8.93 -10.68 5.49
CA VAL A 131 9.67 -10.33 6.72
C VAL A 131 8.75 -10.40 7.95
N GLY A 132 7.52 -9.87 7.85
CA GLY A 132 6.54 -9.95 8.93
C GLY A 132 6.18 -11.40 9.29
N ILE A 133 5.98 -12.27 8.30
CA ILE A 133 5.72 -13.71 8.54
C ILE A 133 6.91 -14.38 9.22
N LEU A 134 8.13 -14.12 8.76
CA LEU A 134 9.33 -14.70 9.37
C LEU A 134 9.49 -14.29 10.84
N ILE A 135 9.20 -13.03 11.15
CA ILE A 135 9.24 -12.54 12.54
C ILE A 135 8.16 -13.25 13.38
N SER A 136 6.94 -13.40 12.88
CA SER A 136 5.87 -14.10 13.58
C SER A 136 6.16 -15.59 13.82
N LEU A 137 7.01 -16.21 13.00
CA LEU A 137 7.42 -17.60 13.17
C LEU A 137 8.53 -17.77 14.22
N ILE A 138 9.31 -16.71 14.48
CA ILE A 138 10.46 -16.73 15.41
C ILE A 138 10.05 -16.23 16.81
N ALA A 139 9.03 -15.36 16.88
CA ALA A 139 8.51 -14.79 18.13
C ALA A 139 7.52 -15.72 18.83
#